data_b6af6bcf9a57b6d49a874f75267de789
#
_entry.id   b6af6bcf9a57b6d49a874f75267de789
#
_cell.length_a   1.000
_cell.length_b   1.000
_cell.length_c   1.000
_cell.angle_alpha   90.00
_cell.angle_beta   90.00
_cell.angle_gamma   90.00
#
_symmetry.space_group_name_H-M   'P 1'
#
loop_
_entity.id
_entity.type
_entity.pdbx_description
1 polymer ?
#
loop_
_entity_poly.entity_id
_entity_poly.type
_entity_poly.pdbx_seq_one_letter_code
_entity_poly.pdbx_strand_id
1 'polypeptide(L)'
;MRNRFLVVFCVAVAIIAAGVAAGAQTPAAGAPAPAQSVAVANPTYTSIVLEIAVNKPAAEVWKRVGKYCDIGEWMRIPCTITAGKDGEVGAVRSVVNEVLVGKTELSYTYTQPVREGRPYDLYHGTLEARPVTATTSKLIYTLMFDNSMLADDAARERNKAQRTATFTTALENMKTLAEGGTLAPAAPRGGGGGRGRGN
;
A
#
# COMPACT_ATOMS: atom_id res chain seq x y z
N MET A 1 76.56 72.27 9.66
CA MET A 1 75.38 72.90 9.04
C MET A 1 74.51 71.85 8.46
N ARG A 2 73.24 71.90 8.73
CA ARG A 2 72.12 71.09 8.23
C ARG A 2 71.83 69.77 8.95
N ASN A 3 71.01 69.86 10.01
CA ASN A 3 70.25 68.78 10.63
C ASN A 3 69.34 68.16 9.60
N ARG A 4 69.30 66.80 9.57
CA ARG A 4 68.25 66.04 8.97
C ARG A 4 67.64 65.18 10.02
N PHE A 5 66.46 65.60 10.46
CA PHE A 5 65.58 64.79 11.34
C PHE A 5 65.05 63.64 10.53
N LEU A 6 65.28 62.42 11.00
CA LEU A 6 64.65 61.20 10.47
C LEU A 6 63.35 60.90 11.32
N VAL A 7 62.26 61.10 10.69
CA VAL A 7 60.95 60.75 11.29
C VAL A 7 60.63 59.29 11.00
N VAL A 8 60.67 58.43 12.02
CA VAL A 8 60.30 57.03 11.89
C VAL A 8 58.77 56.96 12.08
N PHE A 9 58.08 56.60 11.00
CA PHE A 9 56.66 56.31 11.03
C PHE A 9 56.42 54.83 11.49
N CYS A 10 55.98 54.61 12.68
CA CYS A 10 55.48 53.29 13.10
C CYS A 10 54.09 53.09 12.53
N VAL A 11 53.96 52.21 11.53
CA VAL A 11 52.66 51.75 11.03
C VAL A 11 52.20 50.58 11.91
N ALA A 12 51.21 50.81 12.74
CA ALA A 12 50.52 49.79 13.50
C ALA A 12 49.55 49.08 12.57
N VAL A 13 49.82 47.79 12.22
CA VAL A 13 48.91 46.96 11.48
C VAL A 13 47.92 46.35 12.49
N ALA A 14 46.69 46.84 12.51
CA ALA A 14 45.59 46.22 13.23
C ALA A 14 45.06 45.02 12.41
N ILE A 15 45.29 43.81 12.88
CA ILE A 15 44.69 42.60 12.35
C ILE A 15 43.26 42.46 12.87
N ILE A 16 42.27 42.78 12.05
CA ILE A 16 40.86 42.50 12.35
C ILE A 16 40.61 41.04 12.07
N ALA A 17 40.53 40.20 13.11
CA ALA A 17 40.06 38.83 13.00
C ALA A 17 38.56 38.86 12.77
N ALA A 18 38.10 38.71 11.52
CA ALA A 18 36.71 38.49 11.22
C ALA A 18 36.35 37.06 11.62
N GLY A 19 35.73 36.92 12.79
CA GLY A 19 35.12 35.64 13.24
C GLY A 19 33.93 35.30 12.34
N VAL A 20 34.12 34.29 11.49
CA VAL A 20 32.99 33.68 10.76
C VAL A 20 32.15 32.89 11.77
N ALA A 21 31.11 33.49 12.29
CA ALA A 21 30.08 32.75 13.03
C ALA A 21 29.38 31.82 12.04
N ALA A 22 29.70 30.52 12.07
CA ALA A 22 28.93 29.49 11.41
C ALA A 22 27.55 29.46 12.10
N GLY A 23 26.60 30.20 11.54
CA GLY A 23 25.21 30.12 11.96
C GLY A 23 24.70 28.69 11.70
N ALA A 24 24.51 27.91 12.76
CA ALA A 24 23.75 26.69 12.67
C ALA A 24 22.33 27.05 12.19
N GLN A 25 22.04 26.78 10.94
CA GLN A 25 20.68 26.92 10.40
C GLN A 25 19.82 25.89 11.12
N THR A 26 19.02 26.34 12.07
CA THR A 26 17.94 25.54 12.63
C THR A 26 17.01 25.17 11.48
N PRO A 27 16.70 23.87 11.25
CA PRO A 27 15.75 23.49 10.20
C PRO A 27 14.43 24.23 10.46
N ALA A 28 13.91 24.89 9.45
CA ALA A 28 12.62 25.57 9.54
C ALA A 28 11.58 24.55 10.00
N ALA A 29 10.96 24.81 11.15
CA ALA A 29 9.85 23.98 11.66
C ALA A 29 8.73 24.04 10.63
N GLY A 30 8.46 22.92 9.93
CA GLY A 30 7.35 22.80 8.98
C GLY A 30 7.72 22.36 7.56
N ALA A 31 8.98 22.11 7.23
CA ALA A 31 9.28 21.46 5.96
C ALA A 31 8.74 20.00 5.99
N PRO A 32 7.91 19.60 5.00
CA PRO A 32 7.46 18.20 4.91
C PRO A 32 8.68 17.28 4.90
N ALA A 33 8.62 16.17 5.65
CA ALA A 33 9.65 15.15 5.55
C ALA A 33 9.77 14.71 4.08
N PRO A 34 11.01 14.48 3.57
CA PRO A 34 11.19 13.99 2.20
C PRO A 34 10.33 12.75 1.98
N ALA A 35 9.63 12.69 0.85
CA ALA A 35 8.85 11.52 0.48
C ALA A 35 9.79 10.30 0.45
N GLN A 36 9.43 9.25 1.19
CA GLN A 36 10.18 8.00 1.15
C GLN A 36 9.99 7.36 -0.23
N SER A 37 11.09 6.99 -0.87
CA SER A 37 11.02 6.22 -2.10
C SER A 37 10.39 4.85 -1.81
N VAL A 38 9.41 4.46 -2.62
CA VAL A 38 8.86 3.11 -2.62
C VAL A 38 9.59 2.18 -3.59
N ALA A 39 10.66 2.67 -4.21
CA ALA A 39 11.47 1.87 -5.14
C ALA A 39 12.16 0.72 -4.39
N VAL A 40 12.06 -0.47 -4.95
CA VAL A 40 12.74 -1.68 -4.47
C VAL A 40 13.97 -1.90 -5.34
N ALA A 41 15.11 -2.19 -4.71
CA ALA A 41 16.32 -2.57 -5.45
C ALA A 41 16.15 -4.02 -5.98
N ASN A 42 16.35 -4.19 -7.31
CA ASN A 42 16.21 -5.50 -7.98
C ASN A 42 14.86 -6.20 -7.74
N PRO A 43 13.73 -5.56 -8.05
CA PRO A 43 12.42 -6.11 -7.78
C PRO A 43 12.12 -7.35 -8.64
N THR A 44 11.29 -8.24 -8.11
CA THR A 44 10.66 -9.33 -8.86
C THR A 44 9.16 -9.14 -8.79
N TYR A 45 8.58 -8.46 -9.77
CA TYR A 45 7.16 -8.17 -9.78
C TYR A 45 6.34 -9.40 -10.17
N THR A 46 5.32 -9.69 -9.36
CA THR A 46 4.29 -10.67 -9.66
C THR A 46 2.98 -9.95 -9.93
N SER A 47 2.35 -10.26 -11.06
CA SER A 47 0.99 -9.84 -11.39
C SER A 47 0.06 -11.04 -11.42
N ILE A 48 -1.13 -10.90 -10.83
CA ILE A 48 -2.21 -11.90 -10.85
C ILE A 48 -3.46 -11.17 -11.32
N VAL A 49 -4.04 -11.61 -12.42
CA VAL A 49 -5.33 -11.11 -12.94
C VAL A 49 -6.32 -12.26 -12.89
N LEU A 50 -7.41 -12.06 -12.17
CA LEU A 50 -8.49 -13.03 -12.02
C LEU A 50 -9.79 -12.37 -12.47
N GLU A 51 -10.65 -13.12 -13.15
CA GLU A 51 -11.96 -12.66 -13.55
C GLU A 51 -13.05 -13.71 -13.37
N ILE A 52 -14.27 -13.26 -13.13
CA ILE A 52 -15.45 -14.12 -13.06
C ILE A 52 -16.64 -13.42 -13.71
N ALA A 53 -17.39 -14.14 -14.53
CA ALA A 53 -18.61 -13.63 -15.14
C ALA A 53 -19.75 -13.58 -14.10
N VAL A 54 -20.54 -12.50 -14.15
CA VAL A 54 -21.70 -12.28 -13.25
C VAL A 54 -22.94 -11.95 -14.10
N ASN A 55 -24.05 -12.62 -13.82
CA ASN A 55 -25.31 -12.47 -14.54
C ASN A 55 -26.14 -11.30 -13.98
N LYS A 56 -25.49 -10.13 -13.86
CA LYS A 56 -26.08 -8.86 -13.41
C LYS A 56 -25.37 -7.69 -14.11
N PRO A 57 -26.03 -6.53 -14.28
CA PRO A 57 -25.38 -5.31 -14.72
C PRO A 57 -24.26 -4.89 -13.78
N ALA A 58 -23.17 -4.35 -14.33
CA ALA A 58 -21.99 -3.97 -13.54
C ALA A 58 -22.31 -2.98 -12.40
N ALA A 59 -23.22 -2.03 -12.62
CA ALA A 59 -23.62 -1.08 -11.59
C ALA A 59 -24.34 -1.77 -10.40
N GLU A 60 -25.17 -2.78 -10.66
CA GLU A 60 -25.83 -3.55 -9.61
C GLU A 60 -24.82 -4.40 -8.83
N VAL A 61 -23.89 -5.04 -9.55
CA VAL A 61 -22.78 -5.80 -8.96
C VAL A 61 -21.96 -4.89 -8.05
N TRP A 62 -21.54 -3.72 -8.56
CA TRP A 62 -20.74 -2.77 -7.80
C TRP A 62 -21.45 -2.25 -6.56
N LYS A 63 -22.74 -1.92 -6.68
CA LYS A 63 -23.58 -1.51 -5.54
C LYS A 63 -23.61 -2.56 -4.42
N ARG A 64 -23.53 -3.85 -4.77
CA ARG A 64 -23.64 -4.95 -3.81
C ARG A 64 -22.33 -5.36 -3.17
N VAL A 65 -21.20 -5.30 -3.88
CA VAL A 65 -19.91 -5.84 -3.42
C VAL A 65 -18.73 -4.87 -3.55
N GLY A 66 -18.97 -3.66 -4.05
CA GLY A 66 -17.91 -2.71 -4.41
C GLY A 66 -17.58 -1.64 -3.36
N LYS A 67 -18.27 -1.58 -2.20
CA LYS A 67 -17.87 -0.66 -1.13
C LYS A 67 -16.55 -1.11 -0.53
N TYR A 68 -15.78 -0.16 -0.02
CA TYR A 68 -14.40 -0.44 0.39
C TYR A 68 -14.29 -1.45 1.54
N CYS A 69 -15.27 -1.50 2.44
CA CYS A 69 -15.34 -2.50 3.51
C CYS A 69 -16.26 -3.71 3.23
N ASP A 70 -16.85 -3.84 2.03
CA ASP A 70 -17.56 -5.06 1.64
C ASP A 70 -16.63 -6.29 1.58
N ILE A 71 -15.32 -6.08 1.55
CA ILE A 71 -14.31 -7.13 1.73
C ILE A 71 -14.55 -7.96 3.00
N GLY A 72 -15.10 -7.35 4.03
CA GLY A 72 -15.46 -8.04 5.27
C GLY A 72 -16.42 -9.19 5.04
N GLU A 73 -17.38 -9.00 4.14
CA GLU A 73 -18.38 -10.02 3.81
C GLU A 73 -17.80 -11.10 2.89
N TRP A 74 -17.26 -10.72 1.74
CA TRP A 74 -16.82 -11.71 0.74
C TRP A 74 -15.49 -12.39 1.07
N MET A 75 -14.61 -11.79 1.90
CA MET A 75 -13.42 -12.47 2.47
C MET A 75 -13.68 -13.07 3.85
N ARG A 76 -14.83 -12.77 4.48
CA ARG A 76 -15.21 -13.21 5.84
C ARG A 76 -14.18 -12.83 6.89
N ILE A 77 -13.76 -11.59 6.87
CA ILE A 77 -12.80 -11.00 7.79
C ILE A 77 -13.39 -9.70 8.35
N PRO A 78 -13.06 -9.31 9.59
CA PRO A 78 -13.47 -7.99 10.10
C PRO A 78 -12.93 -6.86 9.23
N CYS A 79 -13.79 -5.88 8.88
CA CYS A 79 -13.40 -4.67 8.20
C CYS A 79 -14.07 -3.45 8.81
N THR A 80 -13.29 -2.42 9.12
CA THR A 80 -13.76 -1.08 9.53
C THR A 80 -12.88 -0.03 8.87
N ILE A 81 -13.42 1.16 8.64
CA ILE A 81 -12.62 2.32 8.22
C ILE A 81 -11.95 2.90 9.45
N THR A 82 -10.61 2.93 9.45
CA THR A 82 -9.78 3.38 10.58
C THR A 82 -9.27 4.81 10.42
N ALA A 83 -9.26 5.32 9.17
CA ALA A 83 -8.94 6.72 8.87
C ALA A 83 -9.60 7.15 7.56
N GLY A 84 -9.84 8.45 7.41
CA GLY A 84 -10.52 9.02 6.25
C GLY A 84 -12.02 8.69 6.23
N LYS A 85 -12.65 8.84 5.06
CA LYS A 85 -14.07 8.59 4.87
C LYS A 85 -14.26 7.44 3.88
N ASP A 86 -15.19 6.54 4.18
CA ASP A 86 -15.44 5.35 3.35
C ASP A 86 -15.68 5.71 1.88
N GLY A 87 -14.97 5.02 1.00
CA GLY A 87 -15.04 5.23 -0.44
C GLY A 87 -14.37 6.53 -0.96
N GLU A 88 -13.66 7.29 -0.13
CA GLU A 88 -12.84 8.41 -0.57
C GLU A 88 -11.35 8.01 -0.69
N VAL A 89 -10.63 8.57 -1.66
CA VAL A 89 -9.18 8.37 -1.80
C VAL A 89 -8.49 8.84 -0.53
N GLY A 90 -7.59 8.03 0.01
CA GLY A 90 -6.95 8.24 1.30
C GLY A 90 -7.63 7.51 2.46
N ALA A 91 -8.83 6.93 2.26
CA ALA A 91 -9.47 6.10 3.30
C ALA A 91 -8.61 4.87 3.61
N VAL A 92 -8.50 4.54 4.90
CA VAL A 92 -7.77 3.37 5.40
C VAL A 92 -8.75 2.38 5.99
N ARG A 93 -8.68 1.11 5.58
CA ARG A 93 -9.44 0.02 6.20
C ARG A 93 -8.55 -0.85 7.08
N SER A 94 -9.14 -1.45 8.12
CA SER A 94 -8.44 -2.28 9.12
C SER A 94 -7.78 -3.54 8.54
N VAL A 95 -8.16 -3.94 7.34
CA VAL A 95 -7.55 -5.07 6.63
C VAL A 95 -6.13 -4.68 6.23
N VAL A 96 -5.15 -5.09 7.03
CA VAL A 96 -3.71 -4.83 6.79
C VAL A 96 -3.36 -3.33 6.64
N ASN A 97 -4.22 -2.42 7.13
CA ASN A 97 -4.11 -0.96 6.95
C ASN A 97 -4.05 -0.55 5.47
N GLU A 98 -4.90 -1.16 4.65
CA GLU A 98 -4.96 -0.83 3.23
C GLU A 98 -5.49 0.58 3.00
N VAL A 99 -4.79 1.31 2.12
CA VAL A 99 -5.12 2.69 1.76
C VAL A 99 -5.76 2.72 0.37
N LEU A 100 -6.94 3.31 0.25
CA LEU A 100 -7.59 3.57 -1.04
C LEU A 100 -6.78 4.64 -1.79
N VAL A 101 -6.17 4.29 -2.92
CA VAL A 101 -5.29 5.20 -3.67
C VAL A 101 -5.86 5.63 -5.02
N GLY A 102 -6.93 5.00 -5.48
CA GLY A 102 -7.60 5.38 -6.72
C GLY A 102 -8.99 4.75 -6.81
N LYS A 103 -9.89 5.40 -7.55
CA LYS A 103 -11.21 4.86 -7.82
C LYS A 103 -11.79 5.43 -9.11
N THR A 104 -12.70 4.67 -9.70
CA THR A 104 -13.64 5.11 -10.73
C THR A 104 -15.07 4.88 -10.24
N GLU A 105 -16.05 5.01 -11.12
CA GLU A 105 -17.43 4.68 -10.78
C GLU A 105 -17.62 3.20 -10.41
N LEU A 106 -16.91 2.30 -11.08
CA LEU A 106 -17.05 0.85 -10.93
C LEU A 106 -15.73 0.14 -10.58
N SER A 107 -14.78 0.84 -9.99
CA SER A 107 -13.53 0.24 -9.53
C SER A 107 -12.91 1.01 -8.38
N TYR A 108 -12.05 0.33 -7.64
CA TYR A 108 -11.09 0.97 -6.74
C TYR A 108 -9.74 0.27 -6.78
N THR A 109 -8.70 1.03 -6.47
CA THR A 109 -7.33 0.53 -6.26
C THR A 109 -6.88 0.89 -4.85
N TYR A 110 -6.23 -0.05 -4.19
CA TYR A 110 -5.65 0.14 -2.87
C TYR A 110 -4.19 -0.31 -2.84
N THR A 111 -3.46 0.21 -1.87
CA THR A 111 -2.10 -0.21 -1.56
C THR A 111 -1.99 -0.66 -0.11
N GLN A 112 -1.02 -1.50 0.18
CA GLN A 112 -0.66 -1.85 1.55
C GLN A 112 0.61 -1.11 1.94
N PRO A 113 0.69 -0.53 3.17
CA PRO A 113 1.94 0.04 3.65
C PRO A 113 3.00 -1.04 3.78
N VAL A 114 4.25 -0.64 3.52
CA VAL A 114 5.41 -1.51 3.73
C VAL A 114 5.45 -1.97 5.19
N ARG A 115 5.65 -3.27 5.41
CA ARG A 115 5.71 -3.87 6.74
C ARG A 115 6.82 -4.91 6.76
N GLU A 116 7.74 -4.75 7.70
CA GLU A 116 8.81 -5.71 7.92
C GLU A 116 8.28 -7.15 8.13
N GLY A 117 8.98 -8.12 7.57
CA GLY A 117 8.65 -9.55 7.68
C GLY A 117 7.49 -10.02 6.78
N ARG A 118 6.96 -9.16 5.90
CA ARG A 118 5.99 -9.60 4.88
C ARG A 118 6.71 -10.23 3.69
N PRO A 119 6.12 -11.26 3.06
CA PRO A 119 6.70 -11.91 1.88
C PRO A 119 6.39 -11.14 0.58
N TYR A 120 6.24 -9.82 0.67
CA TYR A 120 5.95 -8.92 -0.46
C TYR A 120 6.11 -7.45 -0.06
N ASP A 121 6.44 -6.62 -1.03
CA ASP A 121 6.42 -5.16 -0.98
C ASP A 121 5.62 -4.59 -2.15
N LEU A 122 5.42 -3.27 -2.18
CA LEU A 122 4.70 -2.55 -3.24
C LEU A 122 3.36 -3.19 -3.62
N TYR A 123 2.62 -3.64 -2.63
CA TYR A 123 1.37 -4.36 -2.88
C TYR A 123 0.25 -3.41 -3.31
N HIS A 124 -0.33 -3.71 -4.47
CA HIS A 124 -1.50 -3.03 -5.01
C HIS A 124 -2.56 -4.06 -5.37
N GLY A 125 -3.80 -3.73 -5.06
CA GLY A 125 -4.95 -4.51 -5.50
C GLY A 125 -5.99 -3.61 -6.15
N THR A 126 -6.52 -4.04 -7.29
CA THR A 126 -7.62 -3.37 -7.98
C THR A 126 -8.80 -4.31 -8.11
N LEU A 127 -9.97 -3.86 -7.68
CA LEU A 127 -11.25 -4.53 -7.93
C LEU A 127 -12.05 -3.67 -8.91
N GLU A 128 -12.63 -4.32 -9.92
CA GLU A 128 -13.41 -3.68 -10.98
C GLU A 128 -14.65 -4.52 -11.29
N ALA A 129 -15.79 -3.85 -11.52
CA ALA A 129 -16.96 -4.44 -12.16
C ALA A 129 -17.06 -3.89 -13.60
N ARG A 130 -16.78 -4.73 -14.60
CA ARG A 130 -16.74 -4.35 -16.01
C ARG A 130 -18.03 -4.78 -16.72
N PRO A 131 -18.76 -3.86 -17.38
CA PRO A 131 -19.90 -4.21 -18.20
C PRO A 131 -19.49 -5.14 -19.37
N VAL A 132 -20.31 -6.15 -19.65
CA VAL A 132 -20.18 -7.01 -20.85
C VAL A 132 -21.38 -6.81 -21.76
N THR A 133 -22.59 -6.84 -21.20
CA THR A 133 -23.84 -6.50 -21.87
C THR A 133 -24.68 -5.61 -20.94
N ALA A 134 -25.88 -5.25 -21.36
CA ALA A 134 -26.82 -4.52 -20.49
C ALA A 134 -27.23 -5.31 -19.23
N THR A 135 -27.12 -6.64 -19.25
CA THR A 135 -27.57 -7.52 -18.17
C THR A 135 -26.47 -8.38 -17.55
N THR A 136 -25.24 -8.32 -18.08
CA THR A 136 -24.12 -9.14 -17.61
C THR A 136 -22.87 -8.31 -17.43
N SER A 137 -21.99 -8.75 -16.53
CA SER A 137 -20.70 -8.10 -16.24
C SER A 137 -19.62 -9.12 -15.91
N LYS A 138 -18.42 -8.62 -15.68
CA LYS A 138 -17.33 -9.38 -15.06
C LYS A 138 -16.86 -8.64 -13.82
N LEU A 139 -16.56 -9.38 -12.76
CA LEU A 139 -15.68 -8.91 -11.69
C LEU A 139 -14.25 -9.27 -12.04
N ILE A 140 -13.36 -8.30 -11.93
CA ILE A 140 -11.92 -8.46 -12.21
C ILE A 140 -11.16 -8.05 -10.97
N TYR A 141 -10.27 -8.93 -10.52
CA TYR A 141 -9.35 -8.64 -9.42
C TYR A 141 -7.93 -8.70 -9.91
N THR A 142 -7.23 -7.57 -9.89
CA THR A 142 -5.82 -7.48 -10.28
C THR A 142 -4.97 -7.24 -9.04
N LEU A 143 -3.97 -8.08 -8.83
CA LEU A 143 -2.96 -7.91 -7.80
C LEU A 143 -1.61 -7.65 -8.47
N MET A 144 -0.83 -6.74 -7.91
CA MET A 144 0.56 -6.51 -8.28
C MET A 144 1.37 -6.28 -7.01
N PHE A 145 2.50 -6.97 -6.90
CA PHE A 145 3.41 -6.83 -5.75
C PHE A 145 4.82 -7.26 -6.14
N ASP A 146 5.80 -6.78 -5.39
CA ASP A 146 7.16 -7.31 -5.42
C ASP A 146 7.29 -8.46 -4.42
N ASN A 147 7.91 -9.56 -4.83
CA ASN A 147 8.22 -10.71 -3.97
C ASN A 147 9.68 -11.15 -4.06
N SER A 148 10.58 -10.20 -4.40
CA SER A 148 12.03 -10.42 -4.52
C SER A 148 12.67 -10.93 -3.23
N MET A 149 12.07 -10.64 -2.05
CA MET A 149 12.55 -11.11 -0.75
C MET A 149 12.34 -12.61 -0.51
N LEU A 150 11.57 -13.31 -1.36
CA LEU A 150 11.43 -14.76 -1.25
C LEU A 150 12.68 -15.47 -1.76
N ALA A 151 13.05 -16.58 -1.10
CA ALA A 151 14.32 -17.25 -1.26
C ALA A 151 14.61 -17.71 -2.71
N ASP A 152 13.58 -18.17 -3.42
CA ASP A 152 13.73 -18.77 -4.75
C ASP A 152 12.44 -18.68 -5.58
N ASP A 153 12.52 -19.07 -6.84
CA ASP A 153 11.38 -19.09 -7.77
C ASP A 153 10.26 -20.02 -7.29
N ALA A 154 10.61 -21.16 -6.71
CA ALA A 154 9.62 -22.10 -6.19
C ALA A 154 8.81 -21.49 -5.03
N ALA A 155 9.46 -20.68 -4.15
CA ALA A 155 8.79 -19.94 -3.09
C ALA A 155 7.88 -18.85 -3.68
N ARG A 156 8.34 -18.15 -4.71
CA ARG A 156 7.54 -17.13 -5.43
C ARG A 156 6.30 -17.75 -6.09
N GLU A 157 6.45 -18.88 -6.79
CA GLU A 157 5.33 -19.58 -7.40
C GLU A 157 4.32 -20.11 -6.37
N ARG A 158 4.77 -20.67 -5.25
CA ARG A 158 3.87 -21.07 -4.15
C ARG A 158 3.09 -19.88 -3.58
N ASN A 159 3.75 -18.73 -3.39
CA ASN A 159 3.11 -17.50 -2.92
C ASN A 159 2.05 -17.01 -3.91
N LYS A 160 2.37 -17.01 -5.21
CA LYS A 160 1.45 -16.67 -6.29
C LYS A 160 0.25 -17.62 -6.32
N ALA A 161 0.47 -18.93 -6.28
CA ALA A 161 -0.58 -19.94 -6.28
C ALA A 161 -1.52 -19.79 -5.08
N GLN A 162 -0.99 -19.56 -3.88
CA GLN A 162 -1.80 -19.33 -2.68
C GLN A 162 -2.68 -18.08 -2.80
N ARG A 163 -2.14 -16.97 -3.33
CA ARG A 163 -2.92 -15.74 -3.56
C ARG A 163 -3.99 -15.96 -4.61
N THR A 164 -3.64 -16.62 -5.72
CA THR A 164 -4.57 -16.99 -6.77
C THR A 164 -5.77 -17.74 -6.18
N ALA A 165 -5.55 -18.79 -5.41
CA ALA A 165 -6.61 -19.56 -4.78
C ALA A 165 -7.49 -18.72 -3.84
N THR A 166 -6.85 -17.87 -3.00
CA THR A 166 -7.57 -16.98 -2.07
C THR A 166 -8.48 -16.01 -2.80
N PHE A 167 -7.99 -15.35 -3.85
CA PHE A 167 -8.76 -14.34 -4.58
C PHE A 167 -9.74 -14.96 -5.58
N THR A 168 -9.51 -16.18 -6.06
CA THR A 168 -10.53 -16.95 -6.78
C THR A 168 -11.75 -17.19 -5.90
N THR A 169 -11.55 -17.70 -4.69
CA THR A 169 -12.65 -17.87 -3.71
C THR A 169 -13.34 -16.54 -3.38
N ALA A 170 -12.59 -15.45 -3.26
CA ALA A 170 -13.18 -14.13 -3.03
C ALA A 170 -14.09 -13.70 -4.20
N LEU A 171 -13.67 -13.90 -5.45
CA LEU A 171 -14.50 -13.62 -6.64
C LEU A 171 -15.74 -14.50 -6.69
N GLU A 172 -15.66 -15.78 -6.36
CA GLU A 172 -16.80 -16.69 -6.26
C GLU A 172 -17.82 -16.23 -5.21
N ASN A 173 -17.32 -15.79 -4.04
CA ASN A 173 -18.17 -15.22 -2.99
C ASN A 173 -18.85 -13.93 -3.45
N MET A 174 -18.09 -13.01 -4.08
CA MET A 174 -18.66 -11.78 -4.64
C MET A 174 -19.72 -12.06 -5.69
N LYS A 175 -19.48 -13.01 -6.62
CA LYS A 175 -20.48 -13.44 -7.61
C LYS A 175 -21.73 -13.95 -6.93
N THR A 176 -21.60 -14.84 -5.95
CA THR A 176 -22.75 -15.39 -5.20
C THR A 176 -23.58 -14.26 -4.59
N LEU A 177 -22.96 -13.31 -3.91
CA LEU A 177 -23.62 -12.17 -3.29
C LEU A 177 -24.26 -11.24 -4.33
N ALA A 178 -23.57 -10.94 -5.41
CA ALA A 178 -24.06 -10.06 -6.47
C ALA A 178 -25.28 -10.65 -7.20
N GLU A 179 -25.34 -11.96 -7.34
CA GLU A 179 -26.47 -12.66 -7.96
C GLU A 179 -27.63 -12.94 -6.97
N GLY A 180 -27.52 -12.44 -5.73
CA GLY A 180 -28.59 -12.54 -4.71
C GLY A 180 -28.53 -13.80 -3.84
N GLY A 181 -27.45 -14.57 -3.95
CA GLY A 181 -27.22 -15.73 -3.08
C GLY A 181 -26.70 -15.35 -1.70
N THR A 182 -26.56 -16.36 -0.86
CA THR A 182 -25.94 -16.26 0.48
C THR A 182 -24.70 -17.14 0.54
N LEU A 183 -23.68 -16.68 1.27
CA LEU A 183 -22.47 -17.47 1.45
C LEU A 183 -22.73 -18.62 2.44
N ALA A 184 -22.26 -19.82 2.12
CA ALA A 184 -22.29 -20.94 3.05
C ALA A 184 -21.59 -20.56 4.38
N PRO A 185 -21.94 -21.10 5.55
CA PRO A 185 -21.24 -20.80 6.80
C PRO A 185 -19.71 -20.96 6.65
N ALA A 186 -18.92 -20.07 7.28
CA ALA A 186 -17.47 -20.24 7.27
C ALA A 186 -17.12 -21.58 7.91
N ALA A 187 -16.26 -22.37 7.25
CA ALA A 187 -15.74 -23.57 7.88
C ALA A 187 -15.10 -23.19 9.23
N PRO A 188 -15.29 -23.97 10.31
CA PRO A 188 -14.64 -23.68 11.58
C PRO A 188 -13.14 -23.62 11.35
N ARG A 189 -12.51 -22.52 11.76
CA ARG A 189 -11.05 -22.41 11.72
C ARG A 189 -10.52 -23.51 12.62
N GLY A 190 -9.86 -24.51 12.01
CA GLY A 190 -9.26 -25.58 12.75
C GLY A 190 -8.39 -24.97 13.86
N GLY A 191 -8.78 -25.21 15.11
CA GLY A 191 -8.01 -24.79 16.26
C GLY A 191 -6.59 -25.36 16.10
N GLY A 192 -5.60 -24.49 16.02
CA GLY A 192 -4.21 -24.90 15.98
C GLY A 192 -3.96 -25.83 17.15
N GLY A 193 -3.73 -27.12 16.83
CA GLY A 193 -3.45 -28.14 17.84
C GLY A 193 -2.28 -27.69 18.72
N GLY A 194 -2.58 -27.40 19.99
CA GLY A 194 -1.58 -27.22 20.99
C GLY A 194 -0.71 -28.48 21.01
N ARG A 195 0.56 -28.34 20.55
CA ARG A 195 1.57 -29.34 20.84
C ARG A 195 1.75 -29.38 22.34
N GLY A 196 1.12 -30.39 22.97
CA GLY A 196 1.39 -30.73 24.35
C GLY A 196 2.88 -30.90 24.53
N ARG A 197 3.45 -30.11 25.44
CA ARG A 197 4.73 -30.42 26.05
C ARG A 197 4.52 -31.69 26.86
N GLY A 198 4.98 -32.82 26.35
CA GLY A 198 5.24 -34.00 27.14
C GLY A 198 6.53 -33.77 27.92
N ASN A 199 6.50 -34.16 29.15
CA ASN A 199 7.61 -34.22 30.10
C ASN A 199 8.89 -34.85 29.54
#